data_afca4bb9d0d39aa6fabbb43b13989074
#
_entry.id   afca4bb9d0d39aa6fabbb43b13989074
#
_cell.length_a   1.000
_cell.length_b   1.000
_cell.length_c   1.000
_cell.angle_alpha   90.00
_cell.angle_beta   90.00
_cell.angle_gamma   90.00
#
_symmetry.space_group_name_H-M   'P 1'
#
loop_
_entity.id
_entity.type
_entity.pdbx_description
1 polymer ?
#
loop_
_entity_poly.entity_id
_entity_poly.type
_entity_poly.pdbx_seq_one_letter_code
_entity_poly.pdbx_strand_id
1 'polypeptide(L)'
;MSQAPAVRVVVVTYSPGATLDAFLASLRTATTAAYEVVLADNGSTDGAPQSAVGGPVRLLETGGNLGYGRAANLGASGSGAPWLVVANPDVEWEPGALDVLLAAGERWPRAGCLGPAIRTPVGELYPSARAFPSLGRGTGHALLGWCWPGNPWTRSYRAESGRPQEGATGWLSGSLMLLRSEAFAQVGGFDPTYFMYCEDMDLCRRLATAGWQNVHVPSAVVTHTGGHATRTAGAAMVLEHHRSLYRYLSRQYAAPGQLPLRLLLRLGLTVRALLALRVRALADGAAPTRSAELLEDPA
;
A
#
# COMPACT_ATOMS: atom_id res chain seq x y z
N MET A 1 -31.16 -6.06 18.07
CA MET A 1 -30.20 -6.99 17.39
C MET A 1 -29.24 -6.13 16.60
N SER A 2 -27.95 -6.17 16.91
CA SER A 2 -26.95 -5.41 16.13
C SER A 2 -26.92 -5.97 14.72
N GLN A 3 -27.09 -5.11 13.72
CA GLN A 3 -26.99 -5.49 12.32
C GLN A 3 -25.56 -5.97 12.06
N ALA A 4 -25.40 -7.10 11.34
CA ALA A 4 -24.07 -7.56 10.96
C ALA A 4 -23.35 -6.47 10.15
N PRO A 5 -22.04 -6.22 10.37
CA PRO A 5 -21.32 -5.19 9.67
C PRO A 5 -21.28 -5.50 8.17
N ALA A 6 -21.56 -4.49 7.34
CA ALA A 6 -21.41 -4.58 5.89
C ALA A 6 -19.94 -4.54 5.47
N VAL A 7 -19.09 -3.91 6.30
CA VAL A 7 -17.66 -3.73 6.01
C VAL A 7 -16.86 -4.00 7.28
N ARG A 8 -15.80 -4.81 7.15
CA ARG A 8 -14.71 -4.84 8.14
C ARG A 8 -13.57 -3.97 7.63
N VAL A 9 -13.16 -2.98 8.43
CA VAL A 9 -12.02 -2.12 8.17
C VAL A 9 -10.83 -2.63 8.97
N VAL A 10 -9.82 -3.15 8.30
CA VAL A 10 -8.55 -3.59 8.88
C VAL A 10 -7.52 -2.50 8.70
N VAL A 11 -7.02 -1.95 9.78
CA VAL A 11 -5.97 -0.94 9.80
C VAL A 11 -4.71 -1.57 10.37
N VAL A 12 -3.66 -1.64 9.55
CA VAL A 12 -2.37 -2.18 10.01
C VAL A 12 -1.60 -1.06 10.70
N THR A 13 -1.36 -1.19 12.00
CA THR A 13 -0.70 -0.17 12.82
C THR A 13 0.72 -0.57 13.22
N TYR A 14 1.62 0.42 13.25
CA TYR A 14 2.98 0.31 13.79
C TYR A 14 3.42 1.70 14.25
N SER A 15 3.14 2.05 15.50
CA SER A 15 3.34 3.36 16.11
C SER A 15 2.79 4.51 15.24
N PRO A 16 1.46 4.52 14.97
CA PRO A 16 0.87 5.46 14.02
C PRO A 16 0.76 6.90 14.55
N GLY A 17 0.84 7.11 15.87
CA GLY A 17 0.64 8.40 16.48
C GLY A 17 -0.72 9.01 16.17
N ALA A 18 -0.78 10.31 16.02
CA ALA A 18 -2.02 11.07 15.77
C ALA A 18 -2.68 10.77 14.40
N THR A 19 -1.98 10.12 13.46
CA THR A 19 -2.58 9.77 12.16
C THR A 19 -3.72 8.77 12.30
N LEU A 20 -3.66 7.89 13.30
CA LEU A 20 -4.73 6.95 13.60
C LEU A 20 -6.03 7.66 14.01
N ASP A 21 -5.93 8.72 14.82
CA ASP A 21 -7.11 9.50 15.23
C ASP A 21 -7.74 10.20 14.03
N ALA A 22 -6.95 10.77 13.14
CA ALA A 22 -7.40 11.39 11.90
C ALA A 22 -8.08 10.36 10.97
N PHE A 23 -7.50 9.17 10.82
CA PHE A 23 -8.10 8.06 10.09
C PHE A 23 -9.49 7.71 10.64
N LEU A 24 -9.59 7.46 11.94
CA LEU A 24 -10.84 7.05 12.58
C LEU A 24 -11.90 8.16 12.57
N ALA A 25 -11.48 9.41 12.72
CA ALA A 25 -12.38 10.56 12.64
C ALA A 25 -12.97 10.73 11.24
N SER A 26 -12.13 10.66 10.20
CA SER A 26 -12.56 10.78 8.81
C SER A 26 -13.41 9.58 8.34
N LEU A 27 -13.12 8.37 8.82
CA LEU A 27 -13.92 7.17 8.51
C LEU A 27 -15.39 7.32 8.91
N ARG A 28 -15.68 8.04 10.00
CA ARG A 28 -17.07 8.24 10.48
C ARG A 28 -17.94 9.00 9.47
N THR A 29 -17.35 9.83 8.64
CA THR A 29 -18.04 10.57 7.59
C THR A 29 -17.93 9.94 6.21
N ALA A 30 -17.06 8.92 6.07
CA ALA A 30 -16.80 8.26 4.79
C ALA A 30 -17.91 7.30 4.38
N THR A 31 -18.74 6.84 5.33
CA THR A 31 -19.80 5.87 5.05
C THR A 31 -20.98 5.99 5.98
N THR A 32 -22.14 5.64 5.45
CA THR A 32 -23.37 5.40 6.20
C THR A 32 -23.61 3.92 6.49
N ALA A 33 -22.83 3.02 5.88
CA ALA A 33 -22.92 1.59 6.08
C ALA A 33 -22.43 1.17 7.48
N ALA A 34 -23.02 0.10 8.03
CA ALA A 34 -22.54 -0.48 9.29
C ALA A 34 -21.14 -1.08 9.10
N TYR A 35 -20.18 -0.71 9.94
CA TYR A 35 -18.82 -1.20 9.88
C TYR A 35 -18.27 -1.58 11.26
N GLU A 36 -17.26 -2.43 11.26
CA GLU A 36 -16.36 -2.68 12.39
C GLU A 36 -14.92 -2.36 11.99
N VAL A 37 -14.09 -1.97 12.95
CA VAL A 37 -12.68 -1.68 12.75
C VAL A 37 -11.83 -2.66 13.53
N VAL A 38 -10.82 -3.22 12.90
CA VAL A 38 -9.78 -4.05 13.53
C VAL A 38 -8.45 -3.35 13.34
N LEU A 39 -7.88 -2.88 14.44
CA LEU A 39 -6.51 -2.39 14.48
C LEU A 39 -5.59 -3.61 14.58
N ALA A 40 -4.99 -4.03 13.47
CA ALA A 40 -3.99 -5.12 13.43
C ALA A 40 -2.63 -4.54 13.81
N ASP A 41 -2.33 -4.56 15.11
CA ASP A 41 -1.16 -3.88 15.67
C ASP A 41 0.12 -4.71 15.59
N ASN A 42 1.05 -4.25 14.80
CA ASN A 42 2.36 -4.86 14.57
C ASN A 42 3.41 -4.54 15.66
N GLY A 43 2.98 -4.24 16.87
CA GLY A 43 3.88 -3.93 17.98
C GLY A 43 4.17 -2.44 18.12
N SER A 44 3.13 -1.61 18.12
CA SER A 44 3.22 -0.19 18.42
C SER A 44 3.73 0.06 19.83
N THR A 45 4.53 1.11 20.01
CA THR A 45 5.10 1.52 21.30
C THR A 45 4.61 2.88 21.76
N ASP A 46 3.77 3.54 20.95
CA ASP A 46 3.25 4.89 21.21
C ASP A 46 1.91 4.92 21.97
N GLY A 47 1.29 3.76 22.20
CA GLY A 47 0.00 3.63 22.88
C GLY A 47 -1.22 4.06 22.05
N ALA A 48 -1.03 4.55 20.83
CA ALA A 48 -2.12 5.06 20.00
C ALA A 48 -3.19 3.98 19.68
N PRO A 49 -2.84 2.73 19.27
CA PRO A 49 -3.83 1.71 19.01
C PRO A 49 -4.65 1.33 20.23
N GLN A 50 -4.03 1.25 21.43
CA GLN A 50 -4.68 0.93 22.68
C GLN A 50 -5.68 2.01 23.08
N SER A 51 -5.33 3.27 22.90
CA SER A 51 -6.17 4.43 23.23
C SER A 51 -7.38 4.56 22.31
N ALA A 52 -7.31 4.01 21.09
CA ALA A 52 -8.37 4.09 20.09
C ALA A 52 -9.47 3.02 20.25
N VAL A 53 -9.31 2.06 21.18
CA VAL A 53 -10.28 0.97 21.39
C VAL A 53 -11.60 1.52 21.96
N GLY A 54 -12.70 1.15 21.33
CA GLY A 54 -14.05 1.52 21.76
C GLY A 54 -15.03 1.63 20.60
N GLY A 55 -16.33 1.56 20.90
CA GLY A 55 -17.37 1.56 19.88
C GLY A 55 -17.17 0.44 18.85
N PRO A 56 -17.01 0.75 17.56
CA PRO A 56 -16.79 -0.26 16.53
C PRO A 56 -15.32 -0.71 16.41
N VAL A 57 -14.40 -0.14 17.21
CA VAL A 57 -12.95 -0.36 17.12
C VAL A 57 -12.48 -1.40 18.11
N ARG A 58 -11.83 -2.44 17.63
CA ARG A 58 -11.15 -3.45 18.45
C ARG A 58 -9.67 -3.55 18.08
N LEU A 59 -8.84 -3.89 19.06
CA LEU A 59 -7.42 -4.13 18.89
C LEU A 59 -7.15 -5.62 18.69
N LEU A 60 -6.26 -5.93 17.77
CA LEU A 60 -5.66 -7.24 17.55
C LEU A 60 -4.14 -7.09 17.59
N GLU A 61 -3.53 -7.50 18.69
CA GLU A 61 -2.09 -7.55 18.81
C GLU A 61 -1.54 -8.75 18.04
N THR A 62 -0.63 -8.50 17.08
CA THR A 62 -0.04 -9.57 16.24
C THR A 62 1.13 -10.30 16.91
N GLY A 63 1.57 -9.83 18.08
CA GLY A 63 2.71 -10.36 18.83
C GLY A 63 4.07 -9.86 18.36
N GLY A 64 4.12 -8.89 17.46
CA GLY A 64 5.33 -8.26 16.92
C GLY A 64 5.16 -7.80 15.48
N ASN A 65 6.21 -7.24 14.89
CA ASN A 65 6.14 -6.76 13.51
C ASN A 65 6.24 -7.92 12.50
N LEU A 66 5.08 -8.41 12.06
CA LEU A 66 4.97 -9.50 11.08
C LEU A 66 5.05 -9.01 9.61
N GLY A 67 5.07 -7.70 9.38
CA GLY A 67 4.90 -7.08 8.07
C GLY A 67 3.43 -6.81 7.73
N TYR A 68 3.22 -6.03 6.66
CA TYR A 68 1.90 -5.48 6.31
C TYR A 68 0.87 -6.56 5.99
N GLY A 69 1.18 -7.42 5.02
CA GLY A 69 0.22 -8.41 4.52
C GLY A 69 -0.19 -9.46 5.56
N ARG A 70 0.74 -9.89 6.44
CA ARG A 70 0.43 -10.85 7.51
C ARG A 70 -0.50 -10.24 8.55
N ALA A 71 -0.24 -9.01 8.98
CA ALA A 71 -1.08 -8.31 9.93
C ALA A 71 -2.48 -8.07 9.34
N ALA A 72 -2.56 -7.67 8.07
CA ALA A 72 -3.82 -7.51 7.36
C ALA A 72 -4.63 -8.83 7.29
N ASN A 73 -3.98 -9.96 7.02
CA ASN A 73 -4.62 -11.27 7.01
C ASN A 73 -5.19 -11.65 8.39
N LEU A 74 -4.44 -11.39 9.46
CA LEU A 74 -4.92 -11.63 10.82
C LEU A 74 -6.14 -10.75 11.14
N GLY A 75 -6.09 -9.47 10.80
CA GLY A 75 -7.22 -8.55 10.98
C GLY A 75 -8.46 -8.94 10.17
N ALA A 76 -8.28 -9.51 8.99
CA ALA A 76 -9.35 -9.99 8.13
C ALA A 76 -9.95 -11.33 8.58
N SER A 77 -9.20 -12.12 9.37
CA SER A 77 -9.60 -13.46 9.78
C SER A 77 -10.93 -13.44 10.55
N GLY A 78 -11.78 -14.44 10.29
CA GLY A 78 -13.09 -14.57 10.94
C GLY A 78 -14.08 -13.45 10.61
N SER A 79 -13.87 -12.69 9.53
CA SER A 79 -14.84 -11.69 9.08
C SER A 79 -16.07 -12.37 8.49
N GLY A 80 -17.26 -11.96 8.95
CA GLY A 80 -18.53 -12.25 8.28
C GLY A 80 -19.00 -11.15 7.33
N ALA A 81 -18.28 -10.02 7.26
CA ALA A 81 -18.64 -8.91 6.39
C ALA A 81 -18.38 -9.25 4.91
N PRO A 82 -19.28 -8.88 3.99
CA PRO A 82 -19.09 -9.11 2.57
C PRO A 82 -17.93 -8.30 1.97
N TRP A 83 -17.55 -7.22 2.64
CA TRP A 83 -16.47 -6.34 2.21
C TRP A 83 -15.40 -6.18 3.29
N LEU A 84 -14.15 -6.13 2.85
CA LEU A 84 -12.98 -5.81 3.66
C LEU A 84 -12.34 -4.53 3.14
N VAL A 85 -12.09 -3.57 4.01
CA VAL A 85 -11.12 -2.51 3.75
C VAL A 85 -9.81 -2.93 4.40
N VAL A 86 -8.71 -2.83 3.67
CA VAL A 86 -7.35 -2.89 4.24
C VAL A 86 -6.69 -1.55 3.99
N ALA A 87 -6.23 -0.89 5.04
CA ALA A 87 -5.73 0.48 4.96
C ALA A 87 -4.53 0.74 5.88
N ASN A 88 -3.75 1.74 5.48
CA ASN A 88 -2.74 2.35 6.35
C ASN A 88 -3.41 3.30 7.35
N PRO A 89 -2.81 3.52 8.54
CA PRO A 89 -3.35 4.41 9.57
C PRO A 89 -3.15 5.90 9.26
N ASP A 90 -2.40 6.23 8.21
CA ASP A 90 -2.09 7.60 7.77
C ASP A 90 -2.87 8.01 6.50
N VAL A 91 -4.03 7.36 6.30
CA VAL A 91 -5.01 7.71 5.26
C VAL A 91 -6.16 8.49 5.89
N GLU A 92 -6.56 9.58 5.28
CA GLU A 92 -7.75 10.35 5.62
C GLU A 92 -8.79 10.23 4.51
N TRP A 93 -10.03 9.93 4.89
CA TRP A 93 -11.13 9.74 3.97
C TRP A 93 -11.83 11.07 3.65
N GLU A 94 -12.15 11.28 2.39
CA GLU A 94 -13.13 12.30 2.03
C GLU A 94 -14.54 11.81 2.42
N PRO A 95 -15.48 12.72 2.79
CA PRO A 95 -16.84 12.36 3.11
C PRO A 95 -17.52 11.55 2.00
N GLY A 96 -18.15 10.42 2.37
CA GLY A 96 -18.84 9.52 1.43
C GLY A 96 -17.92 8.63 0.57
N ALA A 97 -16.59 8.71 0.73
CA ALA A 97 -15.67 8.00 -0.16
C ALA A 97 -15.81 6.47 -0.06
N LEU A 98 -16.11 5.91 1.10
CA LEU A 98 -16.34 4.47 1.25
C LEU A 98 -17.69 4.07 0.65
N ASP A 99 -18.74 4.90 0.77
CA ASP A 99 -20.04 4.62 0.12
C ASP A 99 -19.89 4.61 -1.41
N VAL A 100 -19.06 5.50 -1.97
CA VAL A 100 -18.72 5.52 -3.41
C VAL A 100 -18.02 4.23 -3.84
N LEU A 101 -17.06 3.73 -3.03
CA LEU A 101 -16.38 2.45 -3.30
C LEU A 101 -17.35 1.26 -3.24
N LEU A 102 -18.22 1.21 -2.23
CA LEU A 102 -19.24 0.16 -2.10
C LEU A 102 -20.21 0.16 -3.28
N ALA A 103 -20.71 1.34 -3.67
CA ALA A 103 -21.56 1.47 -4.84
C ALA A 103 -20.86 1.08 -6.14
N ALA A 104 -19.54 1.33 -6.26
CA ALA A 104 -18.75 0.81 -7.38
C ALA A 104 -18.66 -0.72 -7.35
N GLY A 105 -18.52 -1.32 -6.16
CA GLY A 105 -18.54 -2.78 -6.00
C GLY A 105 -19.82 -3.44 -6.52
N GLU A 106 -20.97 -2.77 -6.39
CA GLU A 106 -22.24 -3.24 -6.97
C GLU A 106 -22.27 -3.09 -8.50
N ARG A 107 -21.72 -2.00 -9.03
CA ARG A 107 -21.60 -1.78 -10.49
C ARG A 107 -20.63 -2.74 -11.17
N TRP A 108 -19.64 -3.22 -10.42
CA TRP A 108 -18.59 -4.13 -10.89
C TRP A 108 -18.68 -5.49 -10.19
N PRO A 109 -19.62 -6.38 -10.56
CA PRO A 109 -19.84 -7.66 -9.85
C PRO A 109 -18.60 -8.58 -9.83
N ARG A 110 -17.68 -8.38 -10.78
CA ARG A 110 -16.41 -9.12 -10.85
C ARG A 110 -15.24 -8.38 -10.21
N ALA A 111 -15.47 -7.22 -9.57
CA ALA A 111 -14.41 -6.55 -8.82
C ALA A 111 -14.07 -7.34 -7.57
N GLY A 112 -12.84 -7.85 -7.50
CA GLY A 112 -12.25 -8.46 -6.31
C GLY A 112 -11.54 -7.43 -5.44
N CYS A 113 -11.03 -6.35 -6.07
CA CYS A 113 -10.37 -5.23 -5.40
C CYS A 113 -10.80 -3.92 -6.05
N LEU A 114 -11.14 -2.93 -5.23
CA LEU A 114 -11.41 -1.56 -5.65
C LEU A 114 -10.48 -0.60 -4.90
N GLY A 115 -10.00 0.45 -5.57
CA GLY A 115 -9.12 1.45 -4.95
C GLY A 115 -9.51 2.86 -5.31
N PRO A 116 -9.40 3.82 -4.36
CA PRO A 116 -9.73 5.22 -4.57
C PRO A 116 -8.63 5.97 -5.34
N ALA A 117 -8.94 7.20 -5.73
CA ALA A 117 -7.91 8.19 -6.00
C ALA A 117 -7.24 8.57 -4.67
N ILE A 118 -5.91 8.52 -4.65
CA ILE A 118 -5.13 8.92 -3.49
C ILE A 118 -4.51 10.29 -3.77
N ARG A 119 -4.67 11.23 -2.85
CA ARG A 119 -4.01 12.53 -2.89
C ARG A 119 -2.87 12.61 -1.88
N THR A 120 -1.87 13.38 -2.19
CA THR A 120 -0.88 13.82 -1.21
C THR A 120 -1.47 14.94 -0.34
N PRO A 121 -0.87 15.28 0.83
CA PRO A 121 -1.33 16.39 1.65
C PRO A 121 -1.32 17.75 0.95
N VAL A 122 -0.53 17.89 -0.12
CA VAL A 122 -0.49 19.11 -0.96
C VAL A 122 -1.51 19.06 -2.11
N GLY A 123 -2.39 18.04 -2.14
CA GLY A 123 -3.47 17.90 -3.11
C GLY A 123 -3.09 17.26 -4.45
N GLU A 124 -1.84 16.85 -4.63
CA GLU A 124 -1.39 16.17 -5.85
C GLU A 124 -1.93 14.74 -5.92
N LEU A 125 -2.28 14.30 -7.12
CA LEU A 125 -2.68 12.91 -7.34
C LEU A 125 -1.48 11.96 -7.26
N TYR A 126 -1.55 11.01 -6.35
CA TYR A 126 -0.64 9.89 -6.31
C TYR A 126 -1.11 8.81 -7.30
N PRO A 127 -0.24 8.22 -8.10
CA PRO A 127 -0.63 7.16 -9.04
C PRO A 127 -0.96 5.87 -8.27
N SER A 128 -2.21 5.78 -7.76
CA SER A 128 -2.71 4.67 -6.94
C SER A 128 -3.16 3.45 -7.76
N ALA A 129 -3.34 3.62 -9.07
CA ALA A 129 -3.72 2.58 -10.02
C ALA A 129 -2.68 2.48 -11.14
N ARG A 130 -2.18 1.29 -11.43
CA ARG A 130 -1.09 1.09 -12.38
C ARG A 130 -1.25 -0.20 -13.16
N ALA A 131 -0.68 -0.26 -14.37
CA ALA A 131 -0.53 -1.51 -15.10
C ALA A 131 0.47 -2.44 -14.40
N PHE A 132 0.29 -3.75 -14.54
CA PHE A 132 1.31 -4.69 -14.05
C PHE A 132 2.65 -4.44 -14.75
N PRO A 133 3.76 -4.49 -14.00
CA PRO A 133 5.07 -4.37 -14.60
C PRO A 133 5.31 -5.55 -15.56
N SER A 134 5.78 -5.23 -16.76
CA SER A 134 6.22 -6.20 -17.75
C SER A 134 7.68 -5.93 -18.10
N LEU A 135 8.44 -6.97 -18.47
CA LEU A 135 9.86 -6.81 -18.83
C LEU A 135 10.04 -5.76 -19.92
N GLY A 136 9.19 -5.73 -20.95
CA GLY A 136 9.31 -4.77 -22.03
C GLY A 136 9.12 -3.31 -21.59
N ARG A 137 8.11 -3.05 -20.74
CA ARG A 137 7.86 -1.69 -20.22
C ARG A 137 8.79 -1.33 -19.07
N GLY A 138 9.04 -2.29 -18.14
CA GLY A 138 9.89 -2.07 -16.98
C GLY A 138 11.36 -1.90 -17.33
N THR A 139 11.92 -2.72 -18.23
CA THR A 139 13.30 -2.59 -18.70
C THR A 139 13.48 -1.33 -19.55
N GLY A 140 12.56 -1.01 -20.44
CA GLY A 140 12.61 0.22 -21.22
C GLY A 140 12.61 1.47 -20.34
N HIS A 141 11.75 1.51 -19.32
CA HIS A 141 11.75 2.58 -18.33
C HIS A 141 13.02 2.59 -17.45
N ALA A 142 13.44 1.44 -16.94
CA ALA A 142 14.61 1.34 -16.06
C ALA A 142 15.93 1.69 -16.77
N LEU A 143 16.06 1.32 -18.05
CA LEU A 143 17.27 1.57 -18.82
C LEU A 143 17.28 2.96 -19.47
N LEU A 144 16.12 3.45 -19.93
CA LEU A 144 16.04 4.67 -20.74
C LEU A 144 15.37 5.83 -20.01
N GLY A 145 14.66 5.59 -18.93
CA GLY A 145 13.96 6.65 -18.19
C GLY A 145 14.89 7.69 -17.59
N TRP A 146 16.14 7.32 -17.35
CA TRP A 146 17.18 8.21 -16.85
C TRP A 146 17.80 9.11 -17.93
N CYS A 147 18.14 8.53 -19.09
CA CYS A 147 18.79 9.28 -20.19
C CYS A 147 17.79 9.84 -21.21
N TRP A 148 16.57 9.30 -21.24
CA TRP A 148 15.49 9.73 -22.13
C TRP A 148 14.13 9.73 -21.40
N PRO A 149 13.85 10.72 -20.54
CA PRO A 149 12.63 10.77 -19.71
C PRO A 149 11.31 10.78 -20.51
N GLY A 150 11.34 11.22 -21.75
CA GLY A 150 10.21 11.26 -22.69
C GLY A 150 10.05 10.03 -23.56
N ASN A 151 10.78 8.93 -23.33
CA ASN A 151 10.68 7.73 -24.15
C ASN A 151 9.29 7.06 -24.05
N PRO A 152 8.85 6.30 -25.08
CA PRO A 152 7.51 5.70 -25.09
C PRO A 152 7.23 4.76 -23.92
N TRP A 153 8.24 4.05 -23.40
CA TRP A 153 8.10 3.14 -22.25
C TRP A 153 7.91 3.92 -20.96
N THR A 154 8.66 5.01 -20.75
CA THR A 154 8.49 5.91 -19.60
C THR A 154 7.15 6.64 -19.68
N ARG A 155 6.76 7.11 -20.87
CA ARG A 155 5.43 7.70 -21.07
C ARG A 155 4.31 6.68 -20.84
N SER A 156 4.44 5.46 -21.34
CA SER A 156 3.47 4.38 -21.07
C SER A 156 3.43 3.96 -19.61
N TYR A 157 4.56 4.03 -18.90
CA TYR A 157 4.62 3.79 -17.45
C TYR A 157 4.05 4.96 -16.64
N ARG A 158 4.17 6.19 -17.17
CA ARG A 158 3.63 7.43 -16.59
C ARG A 158 2.30 7.87 -17.22
N ALA A 159 1.91 7.30 -18.36
CA ALA A 159 0.78 7.74 -19.20
C ALA A 159 -0.61 7.48 -18.58
N GLU A 160 -0.64 7.04 -17.35
CA GLU A 160 -1.82 7.16 -16.49
C GLU A 160 -2.09 8.61 -16.06
N SER A 161 -1.43 9.60 -16.70
CA SER A 161 -1.53 11.04 -16.45
C SER A 161 -2.68 11.76 -17.17
N GLY A 162 -3.64 11.00 -17.76
CA GLY A 162 -4.97 11.53 -18.08
C GLY A 162 -5.81 11.72 -16.81
N ARG A 163 -6.95 12.41 -16.89
CA ARG A 163 -7.93 12.40 -15.79
C ARG A 163 -8.26 10.95 -15.47
N PRO A 164 -8.05 10.50 -14.21
CA PRO A 164 -8.36 9.12 -13.86
C PRO A 164 -9.83 8.81 -14.15
N GLN A 165 -10.07 7.73 -14.86
CA GLN A 165 -11.43 7.24 -15.14
C GLN A 165 -11.69 5.97 -14.33
N GLU A 166 -12.95 5.75 -13.95
CA GLU A 166 -13.36 4.50 -13.33
C GLU A 166 -13.17 3.35 -14.31
N GLY A 167 -12.46 2.30 -13.89
CA GLY A 167 -12.20 1.18 -14.78
C GLY A 167 -11.22 0.15 -14.24
N ALA A 168 -11.14 -0.96 -14.96
CA ALA A 168 -10.21 -2.04 -14.64
C ALA A 168 -8.76 -1.59 -14.84
N THR A 169 -7.91 -1.97 -13.88
CA THR A 169 -6.48 -1.66 -13.87
C THR A 169 -5.65 -2.92 -13.56
N GLY A 170 -4.33 -2.84 -13.67
CA GLY A 170 -3.45 -3.94 -13.27
C GLY A 170 -3.46 -4.14 -11.76
N TRP A 171 -3.00 -3.15 -11.03
CA TRP A 171 -2.92 -3.21 -9.57
C TRP A 171 -3.23 -1.85 -8.94
N LEU A 172 -3.57 -1.90 -7.66
CA LEU A 172 -3.97 -0.78 -6.82
C LEU A 172 -3.03 -0.69 -5.62
N SER A 173 -2.81 0.53 -5.14
CA SER A 173 -1.96 0.79 -3.98
C SER A 173 -2.52 0.16 -2.71
N GLY A 174 -1.67 -0.54 -1.96
CA GLY A 174 -1.99 -1.11 -0.65
C GLY A 174 -2.27 -0.09 0.45
N SER A 175 -2.07 1.21 0.18
CA SER A 175 -2.40 2.25 1.16
C SER A 175 -3.88 2.24 1.56
N LEU A 176 -4.77 1.90 0.59
CA LEU A 176 -6.18 1.62 0.83
C LEU A 176 -6.78 0.77 -0.29
N MET A 177 -7.34 -0.37 0.10
CA MET A 177 -8.04 -1.29 -0.79
C MET A 177 -9.40 -1.66 -0.20
N LEU A 178 -10.47 -1.58 -1.00
CA LEU A 178 -11.73 -2.26 -0.71
C LEU A 178 -11.72 -3.61 -1.44
N LEU A 179 -11.85 -4.69 -0.69
CA LEU A 179 -11.74 -6.05 -1.16
C LEU A 179 -13.07 -6.78 -0.99
N ARG A 180 -13.53 -7.49 -2.00
CA ARG A 180 -14.64 -8.43 -1.84
C ARG A 180 -14.13 -9.61 -1.01
N SER A 181 -14.80 -9.90 0.13
CA SER A 181 -14.35 -10.92 1.08
C SER A 181 -14.22 -12.30 0.44
N GLU A 182 -15.15 -12.66 -0.46
CA GLU A 182 -15.09 -13.90 -1.23
C GLU A 182 -13.83 -13.97 -2.10
N ALA A 183 -13.52 -12.90 -2.84
CA ALA A 183 -12.35 -12.83 -3.71
C ALA A 183 -11.04 -12.91 -2.92
N PHE A 184 -10.98 -12.20 -1.78
CA PHE A 184 -9.83 -12.24 -0.88
C PHE A 184 -9.60 -13.63 -0.30
N ALA A 185 -10.67 -14.29 0.15
CA ALA A 185 -10.62 -15.66 0.68
C ALA A 185 -10.20 -16.67 -0.41
N GLN A 186 -10.75 -16.55 -1.62
CA GLN A 186 -10.44 -17.44 -2.74
C GLN A 186 -8.96 -17.46 -3.08
N VAL A 187 -8.27 -16.31 -3.00
CA VAL A 187 -6.83 -16.24 -3.29
C VAL A 187 -5.95 -16.42 -2.05
N GLY A 188 -6.54 -16.70 -0.88
CA GLY A 188 -5.81 -16.92 0.38
C GLY A 188 -5.24 -15.66 1.01
N GLY A 189 -5.81 -14.49 0.73
CA GLY A 189 -5.37 -13.21 1.28
C GLY A 189 -4.03 -12.72 0.72
N PHE A 190 -3.34 -11.88 1.47
CA PHE A 190 -1.96 -11.46 1.14
C PHE A 190 -0.98 -12.63 1.31
N ASP A 191 -0.01 -12.73 0.42
CA ASP A 191 1.05 -13.73 0.55
C ASP A 191 1.98 -13.39 1.74
N PRO A 192 2.06 -14.27 2.74
CA PRO A 192 2.83 -14.01 3.96
C PRO A 192 4.35 -14.00 3.75
N THR A 193 4.84 -14.30 2.57
CA THR A 193 6.27 -14.25 2.26
C THR A 193 6.77 -12.82 1.97
N TYR A 194 5.88 -11.87 1.71
CA TYR A 194 6.22 -10.44 1.65
C TYR A 194 6.15 -9.84 3.07
N PHE A 195 7.24 -9.20 3.47
CA PHE A 195 7.23 -8.42 4.70
C PHE A 195 6.60 -7.04 4.45
N MET A 196 7.05 -6.35 3.40
CA MET A 196 6.55 -5.06 2.96
C MET A 196 6.90 -4.84 1.49
N TYR A 197 6.07 -4.06 0.78
CA TYR A 197 6.14 -3.77 -0.66
C TYR A 197 5.83 -4.97 -1.57
N CYS A 198 5.18 -4.69 -2.66
CA CYS A 198 4.73 -5.64 -3.69
C CYS A 198 3.69 -6.68 -3.23
N GLU A 199 3.31 -6.75 -1.96
CA GLU A 199 2.23 -7.60 -1.47
C GLU A 199 0.87 -7.21 -2.08
N ASP A 200 0.64 -5.91 -2.29
CA ASP A 200 -0.54 -5.34 -2.96
C ASP A 200 -0.56 -5.71 -4.44
N MET A 201 0.57 -5.57 -5.12
CA MET A 201 0.72 -5.94 -6.52
C MET A 201 0.58 -7.45 -6.73
N ASP A 202 1.11 -8.27 -5.82
CA ASP A 202 0.95 -9.74 -5.83
C ASP A 202 -0.51 -10.14 -5.61
N LEU A 203 -1.19 -9.54 -4.61
CA LEU A 203 -2.61 -9.78 -4.35
C LEU A 203 -3.45 -9.46 -5.59
N CYS A 204 -3.27 -8.26 -6.16
CA CYS A 204 -3.98 -7.85 -7.38
C CYS A 204 -3.72 -8.80 -8.55
N ARG A 205 -2.50 -9.31 -8.68
CA ARG A 205 -2.15 -10.30 -9.72
C ARG A 205 -2.87 -11.63 -9.51
N ARG A 206 -2.90 -12.14 -8.28
CA ARG A 206 -3.60 -13.39 -7.95
C ARG A 206 -5.10 -13.26 -8.13
N LEU A 207 -5.69 -12.12 -7.75
CA LEU A 207 -7.09 -11.81 -8.03
C LEU A 207 -7.38 -11.83 -9.54
N ALA A 208 -6.55 -11.15 -10.34
CA ALA A 208 -6.72 -11.14 -11.80
C ALA A 208 -6.57 -12.54 -12.41
N THR A 209 -5.63 -13.36 -11.92
CA THR A 209 -5.44 -14.75 -12.36
C THR A 209 -6.64 -15.63 -11.99
N ALA A 210 -7.29 -15.38 -10.86
CA ALA A 210 -8.52 -16.07 -10.43
C ALA A 210 -9.78 -15.55 -11.14
N GLY A 211 -9.66 -14.59 -12.06
CA GLY A 211 -10.75 -14.06 -12.87
C GLY A 211 -11.46 -12.85 -12.28
N TRP A 212 -10.98 -12.32 -11.16
CA TRP A 212 -11.46 -11.06 -10.59
C TRP A 212 -10.84 -9.84 -11.27
N GLN A 213 -11.50 -8.69 -11.15
CA GLN A 213 -10.99 -7.41 -11.65
C GLN A 213 -10.46 -6.57 -10.50
N ASN A 214 -9.39 -5.82 -10.75
CA ASN A 214 -8.96 -4.71 -9.92
C ASN A 214 -9.50 -3.43 -10.55
N VAL A 215 -10.25 -2.63 -9.82
CA VAL A 215 -10.99 -1.48 -10.36
C VAL A 215 -10.57 -0.20 -9.66
N HIS A 216 -10.10 0.77 -10.43
CA HIS A 216 -9.85 2.12 -9.93
C HIS A 216 -11.14 2.93 -9.93
N VAL A 217 -11.46 3.57 -8.81
CA VAL A 217 -12.67 4.37 -8.58
C VAL A 217 -12.27 5.79 -8.19
N PRO A 218 -11.92 6.65 -9.16
CA PRO A 218 -11.36 7.97 -8.87
C PRO A 218 -12.35 8.98 -8.27
N SER A 219 -13.65 8.68 -8.28
CA SER A 219 -14.67 9.45 -7.57
C SER A 219 -14.67 9.23 -6.06
N ALA A 220 -14.11 8.11 -5.58
CA ALA A 220 -13.74 7.93 -4.18
C ALA A 220 -12.36 8.56 -3.97
N VAL A 221 -12.23 9.45 -3.01
CA VAL A 221 -10.99 10.19 -2.76
C VAL A 221 -10.54 10.01 -1.32
N VAL A 222 -9.24 9.79 -1.16
CA VAL A 222 -8.58 9.79 0.15
C VAL A 222 -7.28 10.58 0.07
N THR A 223 -6.84 11.13 1.21
CA THR A 223 -5.52 11.76 1.34
C THR A 223 -4.61 10.82 2.10
N HIS A 224 -3.40 10.61 1.63
CA HIS A 224 -2.40 9.76 2.27
C HIS A 224 -1.17 10.60 2.60
N THR A 225 -0.90 10.77 3.88
CA THR A 225 0.24 11.57 4.36
C THR A 225 1.57 10.89 4.07
N GLY A 226 1.58 9.58 4.06
CA GLY A 226 2.68 8.73 3.56
C GLY A 226 3.98 8.76 4.37
N GLY A 227 4.60 7.61 4.48
CA GLY A 227 6.01 7.48 4.87
C GLY A 227 6.32 7.63 6.36
N HIS A 228 5.34 7.66 7.28
CA HIS A 228 5.66 7.77 8.70
C HIS A 228 6.55 6.60 9.17
N ALA A 229 6.13 5.37 8.95
CA ALA A 229 6.90 4.18 9.35
C ALA A 229 8.13 3.90 8.45
N THR A 230 8.12 4.35 7.19
CA THR A 230 9.20 4.05 6.23
C THR A 230 10.34 5.07 6.26
N ARG A 231 10.09 6.31 6.71
CA ARG A 231 11.14 7.35 6.84
C ARG A 231 12.15 7.00 7.93
N THR A 232 11.72 6.42 9.04
CA THR A 232 12.58 6.01 10.15
C THR A 232 13.37 4.73 9.88
N ALA A 233 12.86 3.82 9.07
CA ALA A 233 13.48 2.50 8.82
C ALA A 233 14.52 2.48 7.68
N GLY A 234 14.77 3.57 7.03
CA GLY A 234 15.94 3.88 6.19
C GLY A 234 16.41 2.79 5.25
N ALA A 235 17.64 2.33 5.48
CA ALA A 235 18.34 1.37 4.62
C ALA A 235 17.66 0.00 4.56
N ALA A 236 17.06 -0.46 5.68
CA ALA A 236 16.35 -1.74 5.72
C ALA A 236 15.18 -1.79 4.75
N MET A 237 14.43 -0.68 4.62
CA MET A 237 13.31 -0.59 3.70
C MET A 237 13.74 -0.55 2.23
N VAL A 238 14.91 0.04 1.92
CA VAL A 238 15.49 -0.05 0.58
C VAL A 238 15.78 -1.49 0.21
N LEU A 239 16.40 -2.25 1.10
CA LEU A 239 16.71 -3.67 0.87
C LEU A 239 15.44 -4.50 0.74
N GLU A 240 14.45 -4.27 1.63
CA GLU A 240 13.20 -5.02 1.58
C GLU A 240 12.41 -4.75 0.30
N HIS A 241 12.35 -3.50 -0.17
CA HIS A 241 11.73 -3.17 -1.46
C HIS A 241 12.37 -3.97 -2.62
N HIS A 242 13.70 -4.07 -2.67
CA HIS A 242 14.38 -4.81 -3.74
C HIS A 242 14.20 -6.34 -3.60
N ARG A 243 14.15 -6.87 -2.37
CA ARG A 243 13.84 -8.29 -2.11
C ARG A 243 12.42 -8.64 -2.55
N SER A 244 11.45 -7.84 -2.16
CA SER A 244 10.04 -8.02 -2.51
C SER A 244 9.82 -7.91 -4.02
N LEU A 245 10.45 -6.93 -4.67
CA LEU A 245 10.39 -6.79 -6.12
C LEU A 245 11.03 -7.98 -6.86
N TYR A 246 12.17 -8.48 -6.38
CA TYR A 246 12.78 -9.70 -6.95
C TYR A 246 11.86 -10.90 -6.78
N ARG A 247 11.25 -11.09 -5.60
CA ARG A 247 10.30 -12.17 -5.33
C ARG A 247 9.12 -12.11 -6.28
N TYR A 248 8.51 -10.94 -6.46
CA TYR A 248 7.41 -10.73 -7.38
C TYR A 248 7.79 -11.08 -8.83
N LEU A 249 8.91 -10.54 -9.33
CA LEU A 249 9.37 -10.78 -10.69
C LEU A 249 9.78 -12.25 -10.91
N SER A 250 10.47 -12.87 -9.96
CA SER A 250 10.92 -14.27 -10.08
C SER A 250 9.74 -15.25 -10.18
N ARG A 251 8.60 -14.94 -9.59
CA ARG A 251 7.37 -15.73 -9.73
C ARG A 251 6.74 -15.61 -11.12
N GLN A 252 6.81 -14.42 -11.71
CA GLN A 252 6.30 -14.23 -13.07
C GLN A 252 7.12 -14.97 -14.13
N TYR A 253 8.40 -15.17 -13.85
CA TYR A 253 9.36 -15.83 -14.75
C TYR A 253 9.85 -17.15 -14.15
N ALA A 254 8.90 -17.98 -13.67
CA ALA A 254 9.20 -19.20 -12.94
C ALA A 254 9.59 -20.38 -13.83
N ALA A 255 9.35 -20.33 -15.16
CA ALA A 255 9.67 -21.42 -16.07
C ALA A 255 11.18 -21.80 -16.00
N PRO A 256 11.55 -23.10 -16.08
CA PRO A 256 12.95 -23.53 -15.97
C PRO A 256 13.90 -22.82 -16.94
N GLY A 257 13.49 -22.63 -18.19
CA GLY A 257 14.27 -21.91 -19.21
C GLY A 257 14.50 -20.42 -18.94
N GLN A 258 13.79 -19.83 -17.94
CA GLN A 258 13.93 -18.44 -17.54
C GLN A 258 14.90 -18.23 -16.37
N LEU A 259 15.62 -19.26 -15.96
CA LEU A 259 16.65 -19.16 -14.91
C LEU A 259 17.69 -18.07 -15.20
N PRO A 260 18.29 -17.96 -16.41
CA PRO A 260 19.24 -16.90 -16.70
C PRO A 260 18.66 -15.51 -16.49
N LEU A 261 17.40 -15.30 -16.89
CA LEU A 261 16.69 -14.04 -16.69
C LEU A 261 16.52 -13.71 -15.20
N ARG A 262 16.13 -14.70 -14.37
CA ARG A 262 16.01 -14.51 -12.92
C ARG A 262 17.34 -14.12 -12.28
N LEU A 263 18.45 -14.72 -12.74
CA LEU A 263 19.79 -14.37 -12.25
C LEU A 263 20.17 -12.93 -12.63
N LEU A 264 19.89 -12.50 -13.87
CA LEU A 264 20.09 -11.13 -14.30
C LEU A 264 19.25 -10.13 -13.52
N LEU A 265 17.98 -10.45 -13.29
CA LEU A 265 17.08 -9.61 -12.45
C LEU A 265 17.63 -9.50 -11.02
N ARG A 266 18.11 -10.60 -10.43
CA ARG A 266 18.71 -10.61 -9.09
C ARG A 266 19.93 -9.71 -9.04
N LEU A 267 20.85 -9.89 -9.99
CA LEU A 267 22.07 -9.07 -10.07
C LEU A 267 21.72 -7.58 -10.23
N GLY A 268 20.87 -7.24 -11.20
CA GLY A 268 20.48 -5.85 -11.47
C GLY A 268 19.80 -5.18 -10.26
N LEU A 269 18.89 -5.88 -9.58
CA LEU A 269 18.25 -5.36 -8.38
C LEU A 269 19.22 -5.24 -7.20
N THR A 270 20.19 -6.15 -7.06
CA THR A 270 21.24 -6.06 -6.03
C THR A 270 22.12 -4.84 -6.27
N VAL A 271 22.59 -4.63 -7.51
CA VAL A 271 23.40 -3.44 -7.87
C VAL A 271 22.60 -2.16 -7.60
N ARG A 272 21.32 -2.12 -8.02
CA ARG A 272 20.46 -0.96 -7.78
C ARG A 272 20.27 -0.68 -6.29
N ALA A 273 20.08 -1.72 -5.46
CA ALA A 273 19.96 -1.56 -4.01
C ALA A 273 21.22 -0.95 -3.41
N LEU A 274 22.41 -1.45 -3.80
CA LEU A 274 23.69 -0.93 -3.33
C LEU A 274 23.91 0.54 -3.74
N LEU A 275 23.57 0.90 -4.98
CA LEU A 275 23.65 2.29 -5.43
C LEU A 275 22.67 3.19 -4.65
N ALA A 276 21.43 2.76 -4.43
CA ALA A 276 20.45 3.52 -3.65
C ALA A 276 20.92 3.73 -2.19
N LEU A 277 21.54 2.73 -1.58
CA LEU A 277 22.12 2.84 -0.23
C LEU A 277 23.30 3.82 -0.20
N ARG A 278 24.19 3.80 -1.23
CA ARG A 278 25.29 4.75 -1.32
C ARG A 278 24.81 6.20 -1.49
N VAL A 279 23.84 6.43 -2.39
CA VAL A 279 23.27 7.77 -2.58
C VAL A 279 22.65 8.29 -1.29
N ARG A 280 21.94 7.43 -0.54
CA ARG A 280 21.35 7.79 0.73
C ARG A 280 22.42 8.12 1.78
N ALA A 281 23.45 7.29 1.93
CA ALA A 281 24.54 7.53 2.86
C ALA A 281 25.27 8.86 2.58
N LEU A 282 25.43 9.23 1.31
CA LEU A 282 25.99 10.51 0.91
C LEU A 282 25.06 11.69 1.27
N ALA A 283 23.75 11.51 1.09
CA ALA A 283 22.76 12.52 1.46
C ALA A 283 22.68 12.73 2.99
N ASP A 284 22.71 11.64 3.75
CA ASP A 284 22.68 11.68 5.23
C ASP A 284 23.99 12.25 5.79
N GLY A 285 25.15 12.00 5.17
CA GLY A 285 26.44 12.56 5.54
C GLY A 285 26.67 14.01 5.09
N ALA A 286 25.87 14.51 4.15
CA ALA A 286 25.90 15.89 3.68
C ALA A 286 24.95 16.83 4.45
N ALA A 287 24.11 16.28 5.35
CA ALA A 287 23.26 17.09 6.23
C ALA A 287 24.15 17.83 7.24
N PRO A 288 24.14 19.18 7.29
CA PRO A 288 24.96 19.92 8.26
C PRO A 288 24.51 19.54 9.67
N THR A 289 25.47 19.17 10.51
CA THR A 289 25.31 19.03 11.96
C THR A 289 24.84 20.37 12.53
N ARG A 290 23.54 20.59 12.63
CA ARG A 290 22.90 21.65 13.41
C ARG A 290 23.05 21.31 14.90
N SER A 291 24.26 21.41 15.45
CA SER A 291 24.51 21.24 16.87
C SER A 291 25.83 21.93 17.28
N ALA A 292 26.00 23.19 16.90
CA ALA A 292 27.17 23.98 17.40
C ALA A 292 26.89 25.48 17.48
N GLU A 293 25.63 25.94 17.62
CA GLU A 293 25.37 27.38 17.79
C GLU A 293 24.32 27.66 18.89
N LEU A 294 24.49 27.05 20.06
CA LEU A 294 23.76 27.43 21.27
C LEU A 294 24.65 27.35 22.52
N LEU A 295 25.89 27.79 22.45
CA LEU A 295 26.77 28.01 23.62
C LEU A 295 27.78 29.10 23.30
N GLU A 296 27.30 30.32 23.06
CA GLU A 296 28.10 31.55 23.25
C GLU A 296 27.12 32.71 23.42
N ASP A 297 26.76 32.99 24.65
CA ASP A 297 26.35 34.31 25.06
C ASP A 297 27.17 34.66 26.30
N PRO A 298 28.17 35.57 26.23
CA PRO A 298 28.84 36.11 27.37
C PRO A 298 28.24 37.47 27.75
N ALA A 299 28.05 37.64 29.06
CA ALA A 299 27.84 38.87 29.84
C ALA A 299 26.43 39.43 29.93
#